data_be4a2507f6c1cddb80bb7f408f8f2377
#
_entry.id   be4a2507f6c1cddb80bb7f408f8f2377
#
_cell.length_a   1.000
_cell.length_b   1.000
_cell.length_c   1.000
_cell.angle_alpha   90.00
_cell.angle_beta   90.00
_cell.angle_gamma   90.00
#
_symmetry.space_group_name_H-M   'P 1'
#
loop_
_entity.id
_entity.type
_entity.pdbx_description
1 polymer ?
#
loop_
_entity_poly.entity_id
_entity_poly.type
_entity_poly.pdbx_seq_one_letter_code
_entity_poly.pdbx_strand_id
1 'polypeptide(L)'
;METTTLGAIAAAGVAAGGIAVCFAGNGEGLLRPPGAADEADFRARCIKCGRCLEACPYQAIRMAKGPTGAETGTPVIDARAQACRLCADFPCIAACPTEALHPVPARDEVRMGCAVINRDLCIAVQGMRCEVCYRACPFIDSAIAIGASVREGDAIHAVFEPLVDPEKCVGCGLCVQRCVVGDPQVAIEIVRDYGEACRRIDEEQAKHVSNPWAG
;
A
#
# COMPACT_ATOMS: atom_id res chain seq x y z
N MET A 1 44.71 26.99 27.78
CA MET A 1 44.87 26.14 26.58
C MET A 1 43.87 25.00 26.60
N GLU A 2 42.57 25.24 26.49
CA GLU A 2 41.53 24.19 26.59
C GLU A 2 40.22 24.53 25.86
N THR A 3 40.26 25.19 24.71
CA THR A 3 39.04 25.56 23.98
C THR A 3 38.96 25.02 22.56
N THR A 4 39.94 24.21 22.12
CA THR A 4 39.99 23.71 20.72
C THR A 4 39.52 22.27 20.52
N THR A 5 39.30 21.50 21.57
CA THR A 5 38.95 20.07 21.47
C THR A 5 37.42 19.80 21.46
N LEU A 6 36.61 20.71 22.05
CA LEU A 6 35.15 20.52 22.04
C LEU A 6 34.49 20.81 20.68
N GLY A 7 35.08 21.69 19.87
CA GLY A 7 34.55 22.04 18.55
C GLY A 7 34.65 20.91 17.50
N ALA A 8 35.73 20.11 17.59
CA ALA A 8 35.99 19.07 16.64
C ALA A 8 35.05 17.83 16.82
N ILE A 9 34.63 17.55 18.08
CA ILE A 9 33.72 16.42 18.38
C ILE A 9 32.29 16.74 17.94
N ALA A 10 31.85 17.99 18.08
CA ALA A 10 30.53 18.44 17.65
C ALA A 10 30.38 18.39 16.10
N ALA A 11 31.45 18.78 15.36
CA ALA A 11 31.44 18.72 13.90
C ALA A 11 31.43 17.29 13.34
N ALA A 12 32.15 16.36 13.99
CA ALA A 12 32.13 14.94 13.60
C ALA A 12 30.78 14.26 13.87
N GLY A 13 30.09 14.64 14.97
CA GLY A 13 28.76 14.09 15.29
C GLY A 13 27.67 14.53 14.31
N VAL A 14 27.70 15.78 13.83
CA VAL A 14 26.75 16.31 12.85
C VAL A 14 26.97 15.66 11.47
N ALA A 15 28.21 15.42 11.05
CA ALA A 15 28.50 14.76 9.79
C ALA A 15 28.07 13.28 9.80
N ALA A 16 28.30 12.55 10.90
CA ALA A 16 27.88 11.16 11.05
C ALA A 16 26.34 11.03 11.16
N GLY A 17 25.69 11.93 11.88
CA GLY A 17 24.21 11.97 11.99
C GLY A 17 23.54 12.37 10.67
N GLY A 18 24.11 13.31 9.92
CA GLY A 18 23.60 13.72 8.62
C GLY A 18 23.69 12.63 7.56
N ILE A 19 24.76 11.84 7.56
CA ILE A 19 24.93 10.69 6.65
C ILE A 19 23.92 9.59 7.01
N ALA A 20 23.72 9.28 8.29
CA ALA A 20 22.76 8.26 8.74
C ALA A 20 21.32 8.61 8.34
N VAL A 21 20.92 9.88 8.41
CA VAL A 21 19.58 10.34 7.99
C VAL A 21 19.39 10.23 6.47
N CYS A 22 20.44 10.42 5.66
CA CYS A 22 20.36 10.26 4.21
C CYS A 22 20.16 8.79 3.75
N PHE A 23 20.55 7.81 4.60
CA PHE A 23 20.41 6.38 4.29
C PHE A 23 19.19 5.72 4.95
N ALA A 24 18.52 6.40 5.88
CA ALA A 24 17.36 5.89 6.61
C ALA A 24 16.00 6.22 5.94
N GLY A 25 15.98 6.53 4.67
CA GLY A 25 14.76 6.56 3.86
C GLY A 25 14.30 5.12 3.62
N ASN A 26 13.64 4.52 4.59
CA ASN A 26 13.01 3.23 4.45
C ASN A 26 11.91 3.35 3.40
N GLY A 27 12.09 2.73 2.23
CA GLY A 27 11.07 2.62 1.18
C GLY A 27 9.89 1.71 1.55
N GLU A 28 9.65 1.52 2.84
CA GLU A 28 8.67 0.60 3.41
C GLU A 28 7.21 0.94 3.12
N GLY A 29 6.95 2.06 2.46
CA GLY A 29 5.59 2.47 2.10
C GLY A 29 5.30 2.55 0.61
N LEU A 30 6.28 2.34 -0.27
CA LEU A 30 6.08 2.51 -1.71
C LEU A 30 5.50 1.25 -2.37
N LEU A 31 4.30 1.36 -2.93
CA LEU A 31 3.70 0.26 -3.68
C LEU A 31 4.49 0.02 -4.98
N ARG A 32 5.08 -1.17 -5.09
CA ARG A 32 5.89 -1.60 -6.24
C ARG A 32 5.05 -2.27 -7.31
N PRO A 33 5.52 -2.27 -8.58
CA PRO A 33 4.87 -3.04 -9.64
C PRO A 33 4.83 -4.56 -9.35
N PRO A 34 3.95 -5.32 -10.03
CA PRO A 34 3.91 -6.76 -9.92
C PRO A 34 5.28 -7.39 -10.16
N GLY A 35 5.58 -8.45 -9.43
CA GLY A 35 6.85 -9.17 -9.53
C GLY A 35 8.01 -8.53 -8.78
N ALA A 36 7.85 -7.35 -8.17
CA ALA A 36 8.88 -6.81 -7.27
C ALA A 36 9.00 -7.72 -6.05
N ALA A 37 10.17 -8.31 -5.87
CA ALA A 37 10.53 -9.10 -4.70
C ALA A 37 10.56 -8.24 -3.43
N ASP A 38 11.23 -8.73 -2.39
CA ASP A 38 11.52 -7.86 -1.24
C ASP A 38 12.24 -6.58 -1.68
N GLU A 39 12.16 -5.55 -0.86
CA GLU A 39 12.64 -4.21 -1.22
C GLU A 39 14.16 -4.17 -1.43
N ALA A 40 14.95 -5.01 -0.72
CA ALA A 40 16.39 -5.02 -0.82
C ALA A 40 16.84 -5.64 -2.15
N ASP A 41 16.26 -6.78 -2.55
CA ASP A 41 16.55 -7.42 -3.85
C ASP A 41 16.09 -6.53 -5.01
N PHE A 42 14.88 -5.98 -4.92
CA PHE A 42 14.36 -5.05 -5.93
C PHE A 42 15.28 -3.86 -6.14
N ARG A 43 15.76 -3.21 -5.07
CA ARG A 43 16.69 -2.07 -5.16
C ARG A 43 18.05 -2.44 -5.72
N ALA A 44 18.55 -3.62 -5.37
CA ALA A 44 19.82 -4.11 -5.86
C ALA A 44 19.82 -4.36 -7.38
N ARG A 45 18.68 -4.80 -7.93
CA ARG A 45 18.52 -5.13 -9.35
C ARG A 45 18.01 -3.98 -10.21
N CYS A 46 17.21 -3.06 -9.64
CA CYS A 46 16.55 -2.00 -10.40
C CYS A 46 17.53 -0.93 -10.87
N ILE A 47 17.81 -0.89 -12.17
CA ILE A 47 18.65 0.14 -12.81
C ILE A 47 17.90 1.42 -13.18
N LYS A 48 16.65 1.57 -12.76
CA LYS A 48 15.81 2.77 -12.98
C LYS A 48 15.63 3.14 -14.46
N CYS A 49 15.62 2.15 -15.36
CA CYS A 49 15.61 2.36 -16.81
C CYS A 49 14.26 2.84 -17.38
N GLY A 50 13.16 2.77 -16.62
CA GLY A 50 11.82 3.23 -17.04
C GLY A 50 11.05 2.28 -17.97
N ARG A 51 11.62 1.16 -18.44
CA ARG A 51 10.95 0.25 -19.39
C ARG A 51 9.62 -0.31 -18.88
N CYS A 52 9.53 -0.63 -17.58
CA CYS A 52 8.28 -1.10 -16.97
C CYS A 52 7.18 -0.03 -16.99
N LEU A 53 7.55 1.25 -16.90
CA LEU A 53 6.63 2.37 -17.01
C LEU A 53 6.10 2.51 -18.44
N GLU A 54 6.97 2.45 -19.44
CA GLU A 54 6.60 2.53 -20.86
C GLU A 54 5.75 1.33 -21.30
N ALA A 55 6.07 0.14 -20.78
CA ALA A 55 5.34 -1.09 -21.11
C ALA A 55 3.95 -1.16 -20.48
N CYS A 56 3.63 -0.31 -19.48
CA CYS A 56 2.35 -0.36 -18.79
C CYS A 56 1.23 0.27 -19.65
N PRO A 57 0.28 -0.49 -20.22
CA PRO A 57 -0.77 0.04 -21.07
C PRO A 57 -1.75 0.95 -20.34
N TYR A 58 -1.78 0.86 -19.00
CA TYR A 58 -2.66 1.66 -18.15
C TYR A 58 -1.95 2.84 -17.47
N GLN A 59 -0.64 3.02 -17.72
CA GLN A 59 0.16 4.08 -17.11
C GLN A 59 0.08 4.09 -15.56
N ALA A 60 -0.04 2.91 -14.96
CA ALA A 60 -0.14 2.76 -13.52
C ALA A 60 1.21 2.94 -12.81
N ILE A 61 2.31 2.73 -13.54
CA ILE A 61 3.66 2.82 -12.99
C ILE A 61 4.19 4.24 -13.20
N ARG A 62 4.79 4.81 -12.17
CA ARG A 62 5.45 6.11 -12.17
C ARG A 62 6.84 5.97 -11.58
N MET A 63 7.71 6.93 -11.83
CA MET A 63 8.99 7.01 -11.13
C MET A 63 8.80 7.77 -9.82
N ALA A 64 9.31 7.23 -8.72
CA ALA A 64 9.30 7.89 -7.42
C ALA A 64 9.99 9.25 -7.50
N LYS A 65 9.34 10.29 -6.97
CA LYS A 65 9.81 11.68 -6.98
C LYS A 65 10.07 12.16 -5.54
N GLY A 66 10.93 13.19 -5.42
CA GLY A 66 11.15 13.88 -4.16
C GLY A 66 12.22 13.23 -3.26
N PRO A 67 12.29 13.63 -1.99
CA PRO A 67 13.34 13.26 -1.06
C PRO A 67 13.17 11.82 -0.51
N THR A 68 12.85 10.89 -1.38
CA THR A 68 12.72 9.46 -1.03
C THR A 68 14.08 8.76 -0.95
N GLY A 69 15.18 9.52 -0.90
CA GLY A 69 16.52 8.98 -0.76
C GLY A 69 16.89 8.01 -1.89
N ALA A 70 17.31 6.79 -1.54
CA ALA A 70 17.69 5.73 -2.47
C ALA A 70 16.54 5.31 -3.42
N GLU A 71 15.28 5.57 -3.05
CA GLU A 71 14.08 5.20 -3.81
C GLU A 71 13.82 6.14 -4.99
N THR A 72 14.38 7.35 -5.00
CA THR A 72 14.16 8.31 -6.09
C THR A 72 14.51 7.70 -7.44
N GLY A 73 13.56 7.81 -8.38
CA GLY A 73 13.70 7.24 -9.72
C GLY A 73 13.41 5.74 -9.82
N THR A 74 13.00 5.07 -8.76
CA THR A 74 12.50 3.69 -8.83
C THR A 74 11.01 3.65 -9.22
N PRO A 75 10.54 2.59 -9.91
CA PRO A 75 9.14 2.46 -10.28
C PRO A 75 8.24 2.23 -9.07
N VAL A 76 7.13 2.97 -9.02
CA VAL A 76 6.09 2.91 -7.99
C VAL A 76 4.70 3.00 -8.62
N ILE A 77 3.70 2.54 -7.88
CA ILE A 77 2.29 2.70 -8.22
C ILE A 77 1.66 3.64 -7.20
N ASP A 78 1.07 4.73 -7.69
CA ASP A 78 0.18 5.55 -6.92
C ASP A 78 -1.24 5.00 -7.09
N ALA A 79 -1.65 4.13 -6.18
CA ALA A 79 -2.92 3.42 -6.27
C ALA A 79 -4.13 4.38 -6.32
N ARG A 80 -4.03 5.55 -5.68
CA ARG A 80 -5.12 6.54 -5.73
C ARG A 80 -5.25 7.19 -7.09
N ALA A 81 -4.13 7.51 -7.72
CA ALA A 81 -4.14 8.12 -9.05
C ALA A 81 -4.44 7.10 -10.14
N GLN A 82 -3.71 5.98 -10.16
CA GLN A 82 -3.89 4.92 -11.14
C GLN A 82 -3.41 3.58 -10.59
N ALA A 83 -4.35 2.70 -10.26
CA ALA A 83 -4.09 1.37 -9.72
C ALA A 83 -3.63 0.37 -10.80
N CYS A 84 -2.96 -0.70 -10.37
CA CYS A 84 -2.57 -1.81 -11.24
C CYS A 84 -3.80 -2.57 -11.74
N ARG A 85 -3.86 -2.87 -13.05
CA ARG A 85 -4.96 -3.61 -13.67
C ARG A 85 -4.72 -5.11 -13.74
N LEU A 86 -3.60 -5.61 -13.23
CA LEU A 86 -3.26 -7.03 -13.25
C LEU A 86 -3.39 -7.62 -14.66
N CYS A 87 -2.59 -7.13 -15.59
CA CYS A 87 -2.56 -7.62 -16.98
C CYS A 87 -2.30 -9.12 -17.02
N ALA A 88 -2.88 -9.84 -17.98
CA ALA A 88 -2.71 -11.29 -18.07
C ALA A 88 -1.26 -11.70 -18.40
N ASP A 89 -0.57 -10.87 -19.17
CA ASP A 89 0.78 -11.09 -19.68
C ASP A 89 1.88 -10.30 -18.94
N PHE A 90 1.50 -9.48 -17.96
CA PHE A 90 2.42 -8.64 -17.17
C PHE A 90 3.52 -7.97 -18.02
N PRO A 91 3.18 -7.08 -18.97
CA PRO A 91 4.16 -6.50 -19.87
C PRO A 91 5.25 -5.70 -19.16
N CYS A 92 4.98 -5.18 -17.97
CA CYS A 92 5.96 -4.52 -17.12
C CYS A 92 7.05 -5.48 -16.62
N ILE A 93 6.72 -6.73 -16.32
CA ILE A 93 7.66 -7.77 -15.93
C ILE A 93 8.50 -8.18 -17.16
N ALA A 94 7.83 -8.47 -18.28
CA ALA A 94 8.49 -8.88 -19.51
C ALA A 94 9.49 -7.82 -20.04
N ALA A 95 9.23 -6.54 -19.79
CA ALA A 95 10.10 -5.45 -20.20
C ALA A 95 11.30 -5.21 -19.25
N CYS A 96 11.36 -5.88 -18.08
CA CYS A 96 12.41 -5.66 -17.09
C CYS A 96 13.70 -6.39 -17.49
N PRO A 97 14.78 -5.65 -17.86
CA PRO A 97 16.01 -6.30 -18.37
C PRO A 97 16.89 -6.90 -17.28
N THR A 98 16.65 -6.56 -16.02
CA THR A 98 17.49 -6.96 -14.88
C THR A 98 16.77 -7.92 -13.93
N GLU A 99 15.55 -8.35 -14.31
CA GLU A 99 14.72 -9.21 -13.46
C GLU A 99 14.43 -8.63 -12.06
N ALA A 100 14.52 -7.30 -11.91
CA ALA A 100 14.05 -6.64 -10.70
C ALA A 100 12.53 -6.84 -10.48
N LEU A 101 11.80 -7.12 -11.56
CA LEU A 101 10.44 -7.61 -11.56
C LEU A 101 10.48 -9.08 -11.99
N HIS A 102 10.28 -9.99 -11.04
CA HIS A 102 10.30 -11.42 -11.28
C HIS A 102 9.03 -11.90 -11.97
N PRO A 103 9.10 -12.94 -12.81
CA PRO A 103 7.93 -13.57 -13.38
C PRO A 103 6.92 -14.00 -12.31
N VAL A 104 5.65 -13.75 -12.56
CA VAL A 104 4.54 -14.19 -11.71
C VAL A 104 3.65 -15.10 -12.56
N PRO A 105 3.37 -16.35 -12.14
CA PRO A 105 2.66 -17.33 -12.95
C PRO A 105 1.20 -16.96 -13.22
N ALA A 106 0.52 -16.37 -12.21
CA ALA A 106 -0.88 -16.02 -12.30
C ALA A 106 -1.19 -14.71 -11.55
N ARG A 107 -2.32 -14.09 -11.87
CA ARG A 107 -2.73 -12.81 -11.28
C ARG A 107 -3.03 -12.88 -9.79
N ASP A 108 -3.51 -14.00 -9.31
CA ASP A 108 -3.81 -14.29 -7.90
C ASP A 108 -2.55 -14.62 -7.09
N GLU A 109 -1.44 -14.89 -7.76
CA GLU A 109 -0.14 -15.10 -7.14
C GLU A 109 0.69 -13.80 -6.99
N VAL A 110 0.19 -12.69 -7.52
CA VAL A 110 0.82 -11.37 -7.31
C VAL A 110 0.81 -11.01 -5.84
N ARG A 111 1.93 -10.46 -5.36
CA ARG A 111 2.12 -10.02 -3.97
C ARG A 111 2.73 -8.63 -3.94
N MET A 112 1.88 -7.62 -4.14
CA MET A 112 2.30 -6.21 -4.08
C MET A 112 2.07 -5.60 -2.70
N GLY A 113 1.19 -6.20 -1.91
CA GLY A 113 0.77 -5.77 -0.59
C GLY A 113 -0.66 -6.21 -0.30
N CYS A 114 -1.22 -5.77 0.81
CA CYS A 114 -2.59 -6.06 1.21
C CYS A 114 -3.36 -4.78 1.51
N ALA A 115 -4.65 -4.76 1.15
CA ALA A 115 -5.54 -3.65 1.46
C ALA A 115 -5.93 -3.67 2.93
N VAL A 116 -5.77 -2.53 3.61
CA VAL A 116 -6.22 -2.31 4.99
C VAL A 116 -7.30 -1.22 4.96
N ILE A 117 -8.42 -1.50 5.59
CA ILE A 117 -9.57 -0.58 5.66
C ILE A 117 -9.55 0.11 7.01
N ASN A 118 -9.44 1.44 6.98
CA ASN A 118 -9.63 2.26 8.16
C ASN A 118 -11.11 2.35 8.50
N ARG A 119 -11.52 1.72 9.60
CA ARG A 119 -12.92 1.63 10.02
C ARG A 119 -13.52 2.97 10.43
N ASP A 120 -12.68 3.86 10.96
CA ASP A 120 -13.12 5.20 11.39
C ASP A 120 -13.48 6.11 10.21
N LEU A 121 -12.95 5.82 9.01
CA LEU A 121 -13.18 6.58 7.79
C LEU A 121 -14.16 5.87 6.83
N CYS A 122 -14.30 4.56 6.92
CA CYS A 122 -15.11 3.80 5.99
C CYS A 122 -16.60 4.03 6.21
N ILE A 123 -17.28 4.67 5.24
CA ILE A 123 -18.71 4.97 5.32
C ILE A 123 -19.59 3.72 5.44
N ALA A 124 -19.15 2.56 4.91
CA ALA A 124 -19.88 1.32 5.08
C ALA A 124 -19.91 0.89 6.55
N VAL A 125 -18.76 0.96 7.22
CA VAL A 125 -18.63 0.69 8.65
C VAL A 125 -19.42 1.69 9.48
N GLN A 126 -19.53 2.95 9.00
CA GLN A 126 -20.35 3.99 9.63
C GLN A 126 -21.87 3.78 9.42
N GLY A 127 -22.26 2.74 8.68
CA GLY A 127 -23.68 2.35 8.50
C GLY A 127 -24.32 2.85 7.23
N MET A 128 -23.58 3.50 6.34
CA MET A 128 -24.06 3.79 5.00
C MET A 128 -23.81 2.60 4.08
N ARG A 129 -24.75 2.27 3.22
CA ARG A 129 -24.53 1.19 2.26
C ARG A 129 -23.48 1.59 1.22
N CYS A 130 -22.33 0.93 1.23
CA CYS A 130 -21.26 1.15 0.27
C CYS A 130 -20.56 -0.18 -0.07
N GLU A 131 -20.51 -0.51 -1.36
CA GLU A 131 -19.90 -1.73 -1.88
C GLU A 131 -18.85 -1.42 -2.97
N VAL A 132 -18.35 -0.20 -3.04
CA VAL A 132 -17.51 0.27 -4.16
C VAL A 132 -16.18 -0.48 -4.22
N CYS A 133 -15.50 -0.67 -3.09
CA CYS A 133 -14.24 -1.41 -3.02
C CYS A 133 -14.43 -2.90 -3.35
N TYR A 134 -15.52 -3.50 -2.87
CA TYR A 134 -15.91 -4.86 -3.17
C TYR A 134 -16.11 -5.05 -4.68
N ARG A 135 -16.91 -4.20 -5.32
CA ARG A 135 -17.19 -4.25 -6.76
C ARG A 135 -15.98 -3.90 -7.64
N ALA A 136 -15.02 -3.18 -7.09
CA ALA A 136 -13.79 -2.85 -7.80
C ALA A 136 -12.73 -3.96 -7.77
N CYS A 137 -12.89 -4.93 -6.86
CA CYS A 137 -11.91 -5.99 -6.69
C CYS A 137 -12.01 -7.03 -7.83
N PRO A 138 -10.90 -7.41 -8.47
CA PRO A 138 -10.91 -8.48 -9.47
C PRO A 138 -11.09 -9.88 -8.86
N PHE A 139 -10.98 -10.01 -7.53
CA PHE A 139 -11.11 -11.23 -6.75
C PHE A 139 -12.25 -11.12 -5.73
N ILE A 140 -13.43 -10.71 -6.22
CA ILE A 140 -14.68 -10.63 -5.42
C ILE A 140 -14.94 -11.98 -4.75
N ASP A 141 -15.44 -11.95 -3.52
CA ASP A 141 -15.76 -13.12 -2.67
C ASP A 141 -14.55 -13.99 -2.31
N SER A 142 -13.37 -13.69 -2.82
CA SER A 142 -12.12 -14.33 -2.46
C SER A 142 -11.23 -13.39 -1.63
N ALA A 143 -10.76 -12.29 -2.23
CA ALA A 143 -9.87 -11.36 -1.56
C ALA A 143 -10.62 -10.26 -0.78
N ILE A 144 -11.88 -10.02 -1.10
CA ILE A 144 -12.76 -9.10 -0.40
C ILE A 144 -14.19 -9.65 -0.38
N ALA A 145 -14.81 -9.64 0.78
CA ALA A 145 -16.20 -10.07 0.97
C ALA A 145 -16.99 -8.97 1.69
N ILE A 146 -18.32 -9.06 1.69
CA ILE A 146 -19.17 -8.21 2.52
C ILE A 146 -19.64 -9.03 3.72
N GLY A 147 -19.18 -8.65 4.91
CA GLY A 147 -19.67 -9.16 6.18
C GLY A 147 -20.90 -8.39 6.66
N ALA A 148 -21.70 -9.03 7.50
CA ALA A 148 -22.79 -8.40 8.20
C ALA A 148 -22.53 -8.44 9.70
N SER A 149 -22.59 -7.28 10.34
CA SER A 149 -22.46 -7.13 11.79
C SER A 149 -23.63 -6.34 12.35
N VAL A 150 -23.88 -6.50 13.65
CA VAL A 150 -24.89 -5.73 14.36
C VAL A 150 -24.16 -4.78 15.29
N ARG A 151 -24.58 -3.53 15.32
CA ARG A 151 -24.02 -2.53 16.24
C ARG A 151 -24.47 -2.77 17.66
N GLU A 152 -23.59 -2.47 18.62
CA GLU A 152 -23.98 -2.47 20.01
C GLU A 152 -25.09 -1.45 20.25
N GLY A 153 -26.16 -1.90 20.89
CA GLY A 153 -27.34 -1.08 21.15
C GLY A 153 -28.34 -0.94 20.00
N ASP A 154 -28.07 -1.57 18.84
CA ASP A 154 -29.00 -1.56 17.69
C ASP A 154 -29.25 -2.99 17.19
N ALA A 155 -30.32 -3.59 17.69
CA ALA A 155 -30.72 -4.96 17.31
C ALA A 155 -31.46 -5.06 15.97
N ILE A 156 -31.74 -3.93 15.32
CA ILE A 156 -32.61 -3.87 14.13
C ILE A 156 -31.83 -3.67 12.85
N HIS A 157 -30.73 -2.90 12.90
CA HIS A 157 -30.01 -2.52 11.71
C HIS A 157 -28.67 -3.28 11.59
N ALA A 158 -28.51 -4.07 10.54
CA ALA A 158 -27.24 -4.67 10.19
C ALA A 158 -26.34 -3.66 9.45
N VAL A 159 -25.05 -3.68 9.78
CA VAL A 159 -23.99 -2.98 9.06
C VAL A 159 -23.37 -3.96 8.08
N PHE A 160 -23.29 -3.57 6.83
CA PHE A 160 -22.65 -4.37 5.77
C PHE A 160 -21.26 -3.76 5.49
N GLU A 161 -20.22 -4.44 5.91
CA GLU A 161 -18.86 -3.93 5.87
C GLU A 161 -17.96 -4.79 4.98
N PRO A 162 -17.01 -4.17 4.25
CA PRO A 162 -16.04 -4.92 3.47
C PRO A 162 -15.00 -5.54 4.39
N LEU A 163 -14.77 -6.84 4.19
CA LEU A 163 -13.75 -7.64 4.87
C LEU A 163 -12.70 -8.06 3.86
N VAL A 164 -11.43 -7.83 4.15
CA VAL A 164 -10.29 -8.19 3.29
C VAL A 164 -9.65 -9.46 3.83
N ASP A 165 -9.45 -10.44 2.94
CA ASP A 165 -8.64 -11.62 3.21
C ASP A 165 -7.19 -11.34 2.80
N PRO A 166 -6.25 -11.23 3.75
CA PRO A 166 -4.86 -10.92 3.45
C PRO A 166 -4.14 -12.02 2.67
N GLU A 167 -4.58 -13.28 2.77
CA GLU A 167 -3.98 -14.39 2.02
C GLU A 167 -4.31 -14.33 0.53
N LYS A 168 -5.45 -13.74 0.19
CA LYS A 168 -5.98 -13.64 -1.19
C LYS A 168 -5.78 -12.26 -1.81
N CYS A 169 -5.58 -11.23 -0.99
CA CYS A 169 -5.37 -9.89 -1.49
C CYS A 169 -3.99 -9.76 -2.17
N VAL A 170 -3.99 -9.30 -3.41
CA VAL A 170 -2.78 -9.12 -4.22
C VAL A 170 -2.22 -7.69 -4.17
N GLY A 171 -2.90 -6.76 -3.49
CA GLY A 171 -2.46 -5.38 -3.33
C GLY A 171 -2.52 -4.51 -4.59
N CYS A 172 -3.38 -4.84 -5.55
CA CYS A 172 -3.45 -4.10 -6.83
C CYS A 172 -3.87 -2.63 -6.71
N GLY A 173 -4.53 -2.24 -5.61
CA GLY A 173 -4.96 -0.88 -5.32
C GLY A 173 -6.24 -0.41 -6.01
N LEU A 174 -6.97 -1.27 -6.73
CA LEU A 174 -8.22 -0.89 -7.39
C LEU A 174 -9.29 -0.42 -6.40
N CYS A 175 -9.34 -1.02 -5.22
CA CYS A 175 -10.21 -0.59 -4.12
C CYS A 175 -9.86 0.82 -3.63
N VAL A 176 -8.56 1.15 -3.54
CA VAL A 176 -8.05 2.49 -3.18
C VAL A 176 -8.45 3.51 -4.23
N GLN A 177 -8.21 3.20 -5.52
CA GLN A 177 -8.55 4.09 -6.63
C GLN A 177 -10.03 4.44 -6.66
N ARG A 178 -10.89 3.48 -6.36
CA ARG A 178 -12.35 3.63 -6.45
C ARG A 178 -13.01 4.09 -5.16
N CYS A 179 -12.31 4.09 -4.04
CA CYS A 179 -12.88 4.51 -2.76
C CYS A 179 -13.51 5.90 -2.87
N VAL A 180 -14.75 6.03 -2.42
CA VAL A 180 -15.49 7.30 -2.44
C VAL A 180 -15.05 8.27 -1.35
N VAL A 181 -14.42 7.74 -0.30
CA VAL A 181 -13.80 8.55 0.76
C VAL A 181 -12.43 9.00 0.28
N GLY A 182 -12.17 10.29 0.30
CA GLY A 182 -10.91 10.86 -0.15
C GLY A 182 -10.40 12.02 0.70
N ASP A 183 -11.23 12.51 1.61
CA ASP A 183 -10.91 13.65 2.47
C ASP A 183 -11.30 13.31 3.93
N PRO A 184 -10.43 13.51 4.91
CA PRO A 184 -9.05 14.03 4.80
C PRO A 184 -8.05 13.03 4.16
N GLN A 185 -8.41 11.76 4.10
CA GLN A 185 -7.62 10.69 3.49
C GLN A 185 -8.52 9.57 2.99
N VAL A 186 -7.98 8.69 2.16
CA VAL A 186 -8.70 7.52 1.65
C VAL A 186 -8.92 6.52 2.79
N ALA A 187 -10.13 5.94 2.86
CA ALA A 187 -10.45 4.94 3.88
C ALA A 187 -9.77 3.57 3.66
N ILE A 188 -9.03 3.39 2.58
CA ILE A 188 -8.32 2.15 2.25
C ILE A 188 -6.90 2.50 1.83
N GLU A 189 -5.93 1.79 2.36
CA GLU A 189 -4.54 1.87 1.94
C GLU A 189 -3.99 0.48 1.57
N ILE A 190 -2.89 0.45 0.83
CA ILE A 190 -2.16 -0.79 0.56
C ILE A 190 -0.92 -0.80 1.44
N VAL A 191 -0.86 -1.75 2.35
CA VAL A 191 0.30 -2.02 3.20
C VAL A 191 1.13 -3.11 2.52
N ARG A 192 2.39 -2.85 2.26
CA ARG A 192 3.24 -3.74 1.50
C ARG A 192 3.67 -4.97 2.29
N ASP A 193 4.02 -4.80 3.54
CA ASP A 193 4.33 -5.91 4.44
C ASP A 193 3.04 -6.61 4.87
N TYR A 194 2.92 -7.89 4.53
CA TYR A 194 1.72 -8.68 4.84
C TYR A 194 1.55 -8.94 6.34
N GLY A 195 2.64 -9.09 7.10
CA GLY A 195 2.57 -9.25 8.55
C GLY A 195 2.04 -7.98 9.23
N GLU A 196 2.52 -6.82 8.78
CA GLU A 196 1.99 -5.53 9.22
C GLU A 196 0.53 -5.35 8.81
N ALA A 197 0.18 -5.71 7.58
CA ALA A 197 -1.18 -5.63 7.10
C ALA A 197 -2.14 -6.49 7.95
N CYS A 198 -1.75 -7.73 8.26
CA CYS A 198 -2.55 -8.61 9.14
C CYS A 198 -2.76 -7.98 10.52
N ARG A 199 -1.69 -7.51 11.16
CA ARG A 199 -1.80 -6.84 12.47
C ARG A 199 -2.76 -5.65 12.41
N ARG A 200 -2.65 -4.81 11.39
CA ARG A 200 -3.50 -3.63 11.23
C ARG A 200 -4.95 -3.99 10.90
N ILE A 201 -5.19 -5.06 10.14
CA ILE A 201 -6.54 -5.58 9.91
C ILE A 201 -7.17 -6.04 11.24
N ASP A 202 -6.42 -6.79 12.06
CA ASP A 202 -6.89 -7.25 13.38
C ASP A 202 -7.19 -6.06 14.30
N GLU A 203 -6.31 -5.06 14.34
CA GLU A 203 -6.51 -3.83 15.12
C GLU A 203 -7.75 -3.05 14.66
N GLU A 204 -7.94 -2.90 13.34
CA GLU A 204 -9.12 -2.23 12.80
C GLU A 204 -10.40 -3.03 13.12
N GLN A 205 -10.38 -4.36 13.02
CA GLN A 205 -11.52 -5.21 13.34
C GLN A 205 -11.87 -5.21 14.84
N ALA A 206 -10.87 -5.04 15.70
CA ALA A 206 -11.08 -4.91 17.14
C ALA A 206 -11.73 -3.58 17.55
N LYS A 207 -11.74 -2.57 16.69
CA LYS A 207 -12.39 -1.30 16.98
C LYS A 207 -13.91 -1.49 17.08
N HIS A 208 -14.46 -1.08 18.21
CA HIS A 208 -15.90 -1.10 18.42
C HIS A 208 -16.57 0.00 17.57
N VAL A 209 -17.51 -0.40 16.74
CA VAL A 209 -18.31 0.59 15.99
C VAL A 209 -19.36 1.17 16.92
N SER A 210 -19.09 2.35 17.49
CA SER A 210 -20.08 3.09 18.25
C SER A 210 -21.28 3.43 17.37
N ASN A 211 -22.49 3.29 17.89
CA ASN A 211 -23.70 3.72 17.19
C ASN A 211 -23.80 5.27 17.25
N PRO A 212 -23.58 6.02 16.14
CA PRO A 212 -23.68 7.48 16.16
C PRO A 212 -25.10 7.99 16.37
N TRP A 213 -26.11 7.09 16.35
CA TRP A 213 -27.52 7.39 16.49
C TRP A 213 -28.10 6.93 17.85
N ALA A 214 -27.28 6.35 18.74
CA ALA A 214 -27.66 6.04 20.11
C ALA A 214 -27.58 7.32 20.94
N GLY A 215 -28.62 8.14 20.86
CA GLY A 215 -28.85 9.34 21.67
C GLY A 215 -30.14 9.22 22.44
#